data_c5e078eec6ae1af7ac5a563509bf8ec3
#
_entry.id   c5e078eec6ae1af7ac5a563509bf8ec3
#
_cell.length_a   1.000
_cell.length_b   1.000
_cell.length_c   1.000
_cell.angle_alpha   90.00
_cell.angle_beta   90.00
_cell.angle_gamma   90.00
#
_symmetry.space_group_name_H-M   'P 1'
#
loop_
_entity.id
_entity.type
_entity.pdbx_description
1 polymer ?
#
loop_
_entity_poly.entity_id
_entity_poly.type
_entity_poly.pdbx_seq_one_letter_code
_entity_poly.pdbx_strand_id
1 'polypeptide(L)'
;ATNELQTGIVNKLNEWFETGLQDWDISRDAPYFGFEIPDEPGKFFYVWLDAPIGYLASFKNYCAKSGVDFDEYCGEDSTAEMYHFIGKDIMYFHTLFWPAMLSGARFRVPTNVFVHGFLTVDGAKMSKSRGTFIMASTFQAHLNPEQLRYYFAAKLGSAIDDIDLNFGDFEQRVNSDLVGKFVNIASRCAGFIYKRFDGELDPRVDDPELLQHFMDAEARISECYEQREFSRAMREIMALADRANQYIDQQRPWEIAKDAERSADVQRVCSMGLFLFRILCVYLKPVLPATIKQAESFLNCESLSWQDCRVTPLGHRISKFSPLMQRVDRDKVEKMISESKETEAEPQTQAAASDPVVEAVAEQVTIDEFAKLDLRVARVVEANHVEGADKLLQLTLDIGSER
;
A
#
# COMPACT_ATOMS: atom_id res chain seq x y z
N ALA A 1 -20.06 0.02 18.92
CA ALA A 1 -18.85 0.67 18.39
C ALA A 1 -19.30 1.65 17.30
N THR A 2 -19.05 2.92 17.48
CA THR A 2 -19.28 3.96 16.47
C THR A 2 -18.22 3.71 15.38
N ASN A 3 -18.64 3.21 14.23
CA ASN A 3 -17.78 3.14 13.06
C ASN A 3 -17.48 4.58 12.62
N GLU A 4 -16.33 5.09 13.02
CA GLU A 4 -15.90 6.43 12.63
C GLU A 4 -15.28 6.34 11.23
N LEU A 5 -16.15 6.45 10.22
CA LEU A 5 -15.68 6.68 8.85
C LEU A 5 -14.96 8.03 8.77
N GLN A 6 -13.99 8.14 7.87
CA GLN A 6 -13.31 9.40 7.58
C GLN A 6 -14.33 10.50 7.23
N THR A 7 -14.16 11.71 7.76
CA THR A 7 -15.11 12.83 7.60
C THR A 7 -15.49 13.09 6.12
N GLY A 8 -14.52 13.00 5.22
CA GLY A 8 -14.79 13.16 3.79
C GLY A 8 -15.74 12.12 3.23
N ILE A 9 -15.71 10.88 3.75
CA ILE A 9 -16.62 9.79 3.36
C ILE A 9 -18.01 10.06 3.92
N VAL A 10 -18.10 10.41 5.20
CA VAL A 10 -19.38 10.75 5.84
C VAL A 10 -20.11 11.86 5.09
N ASN A 11 -19.40 12.93 4.72
CA ASN A 11 -19.96 14.01 3.95
C ASN A 11 -20.48 13.55 2.59
N LYS A 12 -19.71 12.71 1.89
CA LYS A 12 -20.12 12.19 0.58
C LYS A 12 -21.32 11.23 0.67
N LEU A 13 -21.37 10.41 1.70
CA LEU A 13 -22.54 9.54 1.96
C LEU A 13 -23.79 10.38 2.27
N ASN A 14 -23.66 11.44 3.06
CA ASN A 14 -24.77 12.34 3.37
C ASN A 14 -25.32 13.02 2.11
N GLU A 15 -24.46 13.49 1.20
CA GLU A 15 -24.92 14.01 -0.12
C GLU A 15 -25.80 13.01 -0.88
N TRP A 16 -25.43 11.73 -0.89
CA TRP A 16 -26.21 10.69 -1.56
C TRP A 16 -27.54 10.42 -0.86
N PHE A 17 -27.57 10.43 0.47
CA PHE A 17 -28.81 10.27 1.22
C PHE A 17 -29.75 11.45 1.05
N GLU A 18 -29.23 12.69 1.03
CA GLU A 18 -30.02 13.91 0.82
C GLU A 18 -30.59 13.99 -0.61
N THR A 19 -29.84 13.56 -1.63
CA THR A 19 -30.33 13.48 -3.01
C THR A 19 -31.31 12.33 -3.25
N GLY A 20 -31.34 11.36 -2.35
CA GLY A 20 -32.08 10.11 -2.47
C GLY A 20 -31.35 9.07 -3.29
N LEU A 21 -31.29 7.85 -2.74
CA LEU A 21 -30.74 6.71 -3.46
C LEU A 21 -31.65 6.36 -4.63
N GLN A 22 -31.05 6.09 -5.79
CA GLN A 22 -31.76 5.68 -6.99
C GLN A 22 -31.74 4.16 -7.14
N ASP A 23 -32.73 3.61 -7.87
CA ASP A 23 -32.71 2.23 -8.30
C ASP A 23 -31.43 1.95 -9.10
N TRP A 24 -30.85 0.79 -8.86
CA TRP A 24 -29.63 0.38 -9.53
C TRP A 24 -29.84 -0.89 -10.35
N ASP A 25 -29.55 -0.82 -11.65
CA ASP A 25 -29.59 -1.99 -12.53
C ASP A 25 -28.44 -2.94 -12.19
N ILE A 26 -28.79 -4.07 -11.62
CA ILE A 26 -27.88 -5.14 -11.19
C ILE A 26 -27.76 -6.26 -12.22
N SER A 27 -28.44 -6.16 -13.37
CA SER A 27 -28.41 -7.15 -14.44
C SER A 27 -27.51 -6.74 -15.61
N ARG A 28 -26.97 -7.72 -16.30
CA ARG A 28 -26.17 -7.54 -17.53
C ARG A 28 -26.61 -8.58 -18.55
N ASP A 29 -26.72 -8.16 -19.81
CA ASP A 29 -27.06 -9.06 -20.93
C ASP A 29 -25.85 -9.85 -21.41
N ALA A 30 -26.09 -11.04 -21.97
CA ALA A 30 -25.05 -11.79 -22.67
C ALA A 30 -24.56 -11.02 -23.93
N PRO A 31 -23.24 -11.13 -24.29
CA PRO A 31 -22.22 -11.93 -23.65
C PRO A 31 -21.60 -11.19 -22.45
N TYR A 32 -21.68 -11.80 -21.27
CA TYR A 32 -21.13 -11.24 -20.04
C TYR A 32 -20.48 -12.37 -19.20
N PHE A 33 -19.31 -12.14 -18.64
CA PHE A 33 -18.67 -13.07 -17.72
C PHE A 33 -19.13 -12.80 -16.30
N GLY A 34 -19.86 -13.74 -15.70
CA GLY A 34 -20.43 -13.62 -14.36
C GLY A 34 -21.36 -14.78 -14.03
N PHE A 35 -22.05 -14.68 -12.90
CA PHE A 35 -23.07 -15.65 -12.50
C PHE A 35 -24.43 -15.27 -13.13
N GLU A 36 -25.08 -16.23 -13.70
CA GLU A 36 -26.43 -16.07 -14.25
C GLU A 36 -27.44 -15.82 -13.12
N ILE A 37 -28.40 -14.92 -13.36
CA ILE A 37 -29.47 -14.63 -12.39
C ILE A 37 -30.43 -15.79 -12.38
N PRO A 38 -30.72 -16.40 -11.21
CA PRO A 38 -31.74 -17.48 -11.14
C PRO A 38 -33.09 -17.05 -11.75
N ASP A 39 -33.69 -17.93 -12.52
CA ASP A 39 -34.97 -17.74 -13.19
C ASP A 39 -35.01 -16.67 -14.31
N GLU A 40 -33.85 -16.06 -14.67
CA GLU A 40 -33.74 -15.06 -15.74
C GLU A 40 -32.65 -15.45 -16.76
N PRO A 41 -32.92 -16.39 -17.67
CA PRO A 41 -31.93 -16.91 -18.63
C PRO A 41 -31.33 -15.80 -19.49
N GLY A 42 -29.97 -15.82 -19.62
CA GLY A 42 -29.21 -14.83 -20.39
C GLY A 42 -28.98 -13.49 -19.67
N LYS A 43 -29.43 -13.38 -18.42
CA LYS A 43 -29.13 -12.24 -17.55
C LYS A 43 -28.12 -12.65 -16.50
N PHE A 44 -27.10 -11.81 -16.30
CA PHE A 44 -25.99 -12.04 -15.38
C PHE A 44 -26.01 -10.98 -14.32
N PHE A 45 -25.53 -11.34 -13.11
CA PHE A 45 -25.31 -10.37 -12.06
C PHE A 45 -24.21 -9.39 -12.46
N TYR A 46 -24.42 -8.12 -12.18
CA TYR A 46 -23.38 -7.11 -12.28
C TYR A 46 -22.20 -7.44 -11.35
N VAL A 47 -20.98 -7.21 -11.83
CA VAL A 47 -19.74 -7.61 -11.16
C VAL A 47 -19.65 -7.25 -9.67
N TRP A 48 -20.26 -6.16 -9.23
CA TRP A 48 -20.25 -5.78 -7.82
C TRP A 48 -21.23 -6.58 -6.93
N LEU A 49 -22.03 -7.45 -7.50
CA LEU A 49 -22.81 -8.45 -6.73
C LEU A 49 -22.01 -9.73 -6.47
N ASP A 50 -21.05 -10.06 -7.33
CA ASP A 50 -20.25 -11.28 -7.19
C ASP A 50 -18.81 -11.03 -6.72
N ALA A 51 -18.15 -9.95 -7.17
CA ALA A 51 -16.76 -9.68 -6.84
C ALA A 51 -16.47 -9.57 -5.32
N PRO A 52 -17.29 -8.88 -4.50
CA PRO A 52 -17.05 -8.82 -3.06
C PRO A 52 -17.23 -10.17 -2.34
N ILE A 53 -18.01 -11.09 -2.91
CA ILE A 53 -18.13 -12.47 -2.39
C ILE A 53 -16.77 -13.18 -2.45
N GLY A 54 -15.89 -12.78 -3.37
CA GLY A 54 -14.52 -13.25 -3.47
C GLY A 54 -13.72 -13.10 -2.19
N TYR A 55 -14.01 -12.08 -1.35
CA TYR A 55 -13.39 -11.92 -0.03
C TYR A 55 -13.74 -13.09 0.89
N LEU A 56 -15.03 -13.43 0.97
CA LEU A 56 -15.52 -14.55 1.78
C LEU A 56 -15.02 -15.89 1.23
N ALA A 57 -15.06 -16.07 -0.10
CA ALA A 57 -14.59 -17.29 -0.76
C ALA A 57 -13.09 -17.52 -0.53
N SER A 58 -12.28 -16.47 -0.65
CA SER A 58 -10.83 -16.52 -0.36
C SER A 58 -10.56 -16.88 1.10
N PHE A 59 -11.26 -16.25 2.03
CA PHE A 59 -11.10 -16.53 3.46
C PHE A 59 -11.59 -17.94 3.81
N LYS A 60 -12.71 -18.39 3.25
CA LYS A 60 -13.22 -19.76 3.42
C LYS A 60 -12.20 -20.81 2.93
N ASN A 61 -11.56 -20.56 1.79
CA ASN A 61 -10.48 -21.43 1.30
C ASN A 61 -9.27 -21.45 2.26
N TYR A 62 -8.91 -20.30 2.83
CA TYR A 62 -7.88 -20.24 3.87
C TYR A 62 -8.26 -21.05 5.10
N CYS A 63 -9.49 -20.89 5.62
CA CYS A 63 -10.01 -21.63 6.77
C CYS A 63 -9.96 -23.14 6.54
N ALA A 64 -10.36 -23.61 5.35
CA ALA A 64 -10.29 -25.02 5.01
C ALA A 64 -8.85 -25.59 5.02
N LYS A 65 -7.85 -24.76 4.72
CA LYS A 65 -6.43 -25.15 4.72
C LYS A 65 -5.76 -25.06 6.09
N SER A 66 -6.16 -24.08 6.91
CA SER A 66 -5.52 -23.75 8.18
C SER A 66 -6.22 -24.35 9.41
N GLY A 67 -7.45 -24.87 9.25
CA GLY A 67 -8.28 -25.34 10.37
C GLY A 67 -8.90 -24.21 11.19
N VAL A 68 -8.85 -22.96 10.72
CA VAL A 68 -9.53 -21.81 11.33
C VAL A 68 -11.03 -21.93 11.06
N ASP A 69 -11.87 -21.61 12.04
CA ASP A 69 -13.32 -21.60 11.88
C ASP A 69 -13.75 -20.33 11.11
N PHE A 70 -14.45 -20.51 10.00
CA PHE A 70 -14.96 -19.41 9.18
C PHE A 70 -16.01 -18.56 9.92
N ASP A 71 -16.91 -19.21 10.67
CA ASP A 71 -18.03 -18.55 11.33
C ASP A 71 -17.57 -17.74 12.55
N GLU A 72 -16.44 -18.11 13.17
CA GLU A 72 -15.80 -17.32 14.22
C GLU A 72 -15.46 -15.90 13.75
N TYR A 73 -15.14 -15.73 12.46
CA TYR A 73 -14.73 -14.44 11.88
C TYR A 73 -15.83 -13.77 11.05
N CYS A 74 -16.63 -14.54 10.32
CA CYS A 74 -17.60 -14.01 9.34
C CYS A 74 -19.05 -14.21 9.74
N GLY A 75 -19.36 -14.99 10.77
CA GLY A 75 -20.72 -15.20 11.28
C GLY A 75 -21.37 -13.90 11.75
N GLU A 76 -22.70 -13.83 11.73
CA GLU A 76 -23.48 -12.65 12.12
C GLU A 76 -23.15 -12.14 13.53
N ASP A 77 -22.96 -13.06 14.48
CA ASP A 77 -22.68 -12.76 15.89
C ASP A 77 -21.17 -12.69 16.21
N SER A 78 -20.30 -12.71 15.19
CA SER A 78 -18.85 -12.67 15.39
C SER A 78 -18.41 -11.36 16.07
N THR A 79 -17.51 -11.48 17.05
CA THR A 79 -16.84 -10.35 17.71
C THR A 79 -15.48 -10.01 17.09
N ALA A 80 -15.04 -10.77 16.10
CA ALA A 80 -13.80 -10.49 15.37
C ALA A 80 -13.88 -9.15 14.63
N GLU A 81 -12.79 -8.45 14.47
CA GLU A 81 -12.76 -7.20 13.73
C GLU A 81 -12.49 -7.44 12.23
N MET A 82 -13.23 -6.76 11.36
CA MET A 82 -13.09 -6.82 9.91
C MET A 82 -12.86 -5.42 9.36
N TYR A 83 -11.70 -5.19 8.75
CA TYR A 83 -11.31 -3.91 8.19
C TYR A 83 -11.15 -4.01 6.67
N HIS A 84 -11.76 -3.07 5.94
CA HIS A 84 -11.54 -2.90 4.52
C HIS A 84 -10.64 -1.68 4.25
N PHE A 85 -9.58 -1.87 3.47
CA PHE A 85 -8.73 -0.81 2.95
C PHE A 85 -8.95 -0.71 1.45
N ILE A 86 -9.51 0.38 0.97
CA ILE A 86 -9.99 0.52 -0.41
C ILE A 86 -9.58 1.85 -1.05
N GLY A 87 -9.55 1.88 -2.38
CA GLY A 87 -9.45 3.11 -3.15
C GLY A 87 -10.76 3.91 -3.18
N LYS A 88 -10.67 5.21 -3.34
CA LYS A 88 -11.83 6.12 -3.35
C LYS A 88 -12.86 5.84 -4.45
N ASP A 89 -12.46 5.18 -5.54
CA ASP A 89 -13.32 4.82 -6.67
C ASP A 89 -14.34 3.72 -6.35
N ILE A 90 -14.06 2.89 -5.36
CA ILE A 90 -14.95 1.79 -4.94
C ILE A 90 -15.62 2.04 -3.58
N MET A 91 -15.56 3.27 -3.09
CA MET A 91 -16.11 3.66 -1.81
C MET A 91 -17.61 3.34 -1.70
N TYR A 92 -18.40 3.71 -2.70
CA TYR A 92 -19.85 3.48 -2.73
C TYR A 92 -20.21 2.00 -2.51
N PHE A 93 -19.51 1.10 -3.20
CA PHE A 93 -19.75 -0.34 -3.12
C PHE A 93 -19.41 -0.92 -1.75
N HIS A 94 -18.38 -0.42 -1.08
CA HIS A 94 -17.92 -0.96 0.21
C HIS A 94 -18.56 -0.32 1.44
N THR A 95 -19.14 0.88 1.29
CA THR A 95 -19.76 1.57 2.43
C THR A 95 -21.28 1.44 2.47
N LEU A 96 -21.95 1.19 1.34
CA LEU A 96 -23.40 1.03 1.28
C LEU A 96 -23.78 -0.39 0.83
N PHE A 97 -23.32 -0.78 -0.35
CA PHE A 97 -23.80 -1.97 -1.01
C PHE A 97 -23.31 -3.27 -0.33
N TRP A 98 -22.03 -3.42 -0.14
CA TRP A 98 -21.44 -4.60 0.49
C TRP A 98 -21.95 -4.85 1.93
N PRO A 99 -22.03 -3.84 2.82
CA PRO A 99 -22.63 -4.04 4.13
C PRO A 99 -24.11 -4.46 4.07
N ALA A 100 -24.87 -3.94 3.11
CA ALA A 100 -26.26 -4.34 2.92
C ALA A 100 -26.39 -5.82 2.50
N MET A 101 -25.53 -6.27 1.57
CA MET A 101 -25.47 -7.67 1.16
C MET A 101 -25.10 -8.60 2.32
N LEU A 102 -24.04 -8.25 3.08
CA LEU A 102 -23.60 -9.02 4.23
C LEU A 102 -24.71 -9.15 5.28
N SER A 103 -25.36 -8.03 5.63
CA SER A 103 -26.47 -8.01 6.59
C SER A 103 -27.65 -8.86 6.11
N GLY A 104 -28.03 -8.74 4.83
CA GLY A 104 -29.09 -9.54 4.24
C GLY A 104 -28.79 -11.05 4.19
N ALA A 105 -27.52 -11.41 4.06
CA ALA A 105 -27.04 -12.79 4.04
C ALA A 105 -26.66 -13.33 5.44
N ARG A 106 -26.87 -12.56 6.50
CA ARG A 106 -26.52 -12.88 7.90
C ARG A 106 -25.04 -13.14 8.11
N PHE A 107 -24.21 -12.36 7.47
CA PHE A 107 -22.79 -12.28 7.72
C PHE A 107 -22.45 -11.01 8.52
N ARG A 108 -21.30 -11.07 9.21
CA ARG A 108 -20.72 -9.93 9.88
C ARG A 108 -20.46 -8.78 8.89
N VAL A 109 -20.91 -7.58 9.23
CA VAL A 109 -20.56 -6.36 8.48
C VAL A 109 -19.17 -5.87 8.86
N PRO A 110 -18.45 -5.12 8.00
CA PRO A 110 -17.15 -4.55 8.31
C PRO A 110 -17.17 -3.71 9.59
N THR A 111 -16.13 -3.86 10.41
CA THR A 111 -15.90 -3.01 11.58
C THR A 111 -15.63 -1.58 11.15
N ASN A 112 -14.81 -1.41 10.09
CA ASN A 112 -14.55 -0.11 9.50
C ASN A 112 -14.13 -0.27 8.02
N VAL A 113 -14.28 0.82 7.25
CA VAL A 113 -13.83 0.93 5.87
C VAL A 113 -12.92 2.15 5.77
N PHE A 114 -11.66 1.91 5.45
CA PHE A 114 -10.65 2.95 5.30
C PHE A 114 -10.39 3.21 3.81
N VAL A 115 -10.61 4.44 3.40
CA VAL A 115 -10.50 4.86 2.00
C VAL A 115 -9.22 5.67 1.81
N HIS A 116 -8.49 5.39 0.75
CA HIS A 116 -7.33 6.15 0.33
C HIS A 116 -7.49 6.73 -1.08
N GLY A 117 -6.70 7.74 -1.39
CA GLY A 117 -6.64 8.36 -2.71
C GLY A 117 -5.96 7.49 -3.77
N PHE A 118 -5.82 8.02 -4.97
CA PHE A 118 -5.12 7.35 -6.06
C PHE A 118 -3.60 7.48 -5.93
N LEU A 119 -2.90 6.57 -6.58
CA LEU A 119 -1.47 6.67 -6.81
C LEU A 119 -1.21 7.28 -8.18
N THR A 120 -0.46 8.39 -8.18
CA THR A 120 0.11 8.98 -9.41
C THR A 120 1.62 8.69 -9.47
N VAL A 121 2.21 8.84 -10.63
CA VAL A 121 3.64 8.69 -10.86
C VAL A 121 4.15 9.94 -11.57
N ASP A 122 5.06 10.67 -10.92
CA ASP A 122 5.59 11.96 -11.38
C ASP A 122 4.47 12.92 -11.84
N GLY A 123 3.41 13.03 -11.01
CA GLY A 123 2.25 13.89 -11.25
C GLY A 123 1.25 13.38 -12.30
N ALA A 124 1.50 12.24 -12.92
CA ALA A 124 0.62 11.65 -13.91
C ALA A 124 -0.16 10.45 -13.39
N LYS A 125 -1.42 10.30 -13.81
CA LYS A 125 -2.19 9.08 -13.52
C LYS A 125 -1.47 7.87 -14.11
N MET A 126 -1.34 6.79 -13.32
CA MET A 126 -0.83 5.51 -13.81
C MET A 126 -1.69 5.02 -14.99
N SER A 127 -1.06 4.84 -16.14
CA SER A 127 -1.73 4.40 -17.36
C SER A 127 -0.80 3.55 -18.19
N LYS A 128 -1.27 2.39 -18.60
CA LYS A 128 -0.53 1.52 -19.53
C LYS A 128 -0.27 2.24 -20.85
N SER A 129 -1.29 2.88 -21.44
CA SER A 129 -1.15 3.57 -22.73
C SER A 129 -0.22 4.80 -22.71
N ARG A 130 0.12 5.33 -21.54
CA ARG A 130 1.03 6.49 -21.38
C ARG A 130 2.43 6.11 -20.93
N GLY A 131 2.72 4.82 -20.69
CA GLY A 131 4.01 4.36 -20.17
C GLY A 131 4.34 4.89 -18.77
N THR A 132 3.32 5.21 -17.96
CA THR A 132 3.48 5.63 -16.55
C THR A 132 3.11 4.52 -15.57
N PHE A 133 2.78 3.34 -16.07
CA PHE A 133 2.45 2.19 -15.25
C PHE A 133 3.71 1.41 -14.89
N ILE A 134 3.97 1.21 -13.61
CA ILE A 134 5.09 0.42 -13.12
C ILE A 134 4.57 -0.85 -12.48
N MET A 135 4.94 -1.98 -13.06
CA MET A 135 4.60 -3.27 -12.49
C MET A 135 5.40 -3.51 -11.20
N ALA A 136 4.76 -4.12 -10.21
CA ALA A 136 5.43 -4.48 -8.96
C ALA A 136 6.61 -5.44 -9.19
N SER A 137 6.49 -6.36 -10.16
CA SER A 137 7.58 -7.27 -10.56
C SER A 137 8.79 -6.51 -11.11
N THR A 138 8.58 -5.53 -12.00
CA THR A 138 9.65 -4.69 -12.55
C THR A 138 10.31 -3.85 -11.45
N PHE A 139 9.52 -3.27 -10.53
CA PHE A 139 10.08 -2.58 -9.38
C PHE A 139 10.99 -3.50 -8.55
N GLN A 140 10.52 -4.72 -8.23
CA GLN A 140 11.27 -5.68 -7.41
C GLN A 140 12.54 -6.21 -8.08
N ALA A 141 12.59 -6.24 -9.42
CA ALA A 141 13.78 -6.65 -10.16
C ALA A 141 14.95 -5.65 -9.99
N HIS A 142 14.67 -4.37 -9.76
CA HIS A 142 15.67 -3.31 -9.71
C HIS A 142 15.87 -2.71 -8.31
N LEU A 143 14.82 -2.65 -7.48
CA LEU A 143 14.78 -1.92 -6.22
C LEU A 143 14.23 -2.80 -5.09
N ASN A 144 14.57 -2.43 -3.84
CA ASN A 144 14.06 -3.13 -2.68
C ASN A 144 12.62 -2.71 -2.38
N PRO A 145 11.65 -3.63 -2.28
CA PRO A 145 10.25 -3.32 -1.98
C PRO A 145 10.05 -2.56 -0.67
N GLU A 146 10.89 -2.78 0.35
CA GLU A 146 10.78 -2.08 1.62
C GLU A 146 11.12 -0.60 1.54
N GLN A 147 11.94 -0.20 0.56
CA GLN A 147 12.19 1.21 0.27
C GLN A 147 10.90 1.91 -0.18
N LEU A 148 10.12 1.25 -1.04
CA LEU A 148 8.83 1.75 -1.49
C LEU A 148 7.78 1.76 -0.36
N ARG A 149 7.75 0.71 0.48
CA ARG A 149 6.88 0.67 1.66
C ARG A 149 7.15 1.84 2.60
N TYR A 150 8.43 2.13 2.87
CA TYR A 150 8.80 3.29 3.69
C TYR A 150 8.37 4.61 3.05
N TYR A 151 8.60 4.76 1.75
CA TYR A 151 8.22 5.97 1.03
C TYR A 151 6.71 6.24 1.11
N PHE A 152 5.89 5.21 0.90
CA PHE A 152 4.45 5.34 1.06
C PHE A 152 4.05 5.60 2.52
N ALA A 153 4.62 4.90 3.48
CA ALA A 153 4.36 5.17 4.89
C ALA A 153 4.71 6.62 5.26
N ALA A 154 5.78 7.19 4.69
CA ALA A 154 6.16 8.58 4.95
C ALA A 154 5.22 9.63 4.30
N LYS A 155 4.32 9.22 3.41
CA LYS A 155 3.34 10.09 2.74
C LYS A 155 1.89 9.82 3.14
N LEU A 156 1.56 8.59 3.51
CA LEU A 156 0.21 8.19 3.89
C LEU A 156 -0.22 8.78 5.22
N GLY A 157 -1.41 9.36 5.23
CA GLY A 157 -2.15 9.77 6.42
C GLY A 157 -3.54 9.15 6.45
N SER A 158 -4.38 9.61 7.37
CA SER A 158 -5.79 9.19 7.49
C SER A 158 -6.73 9.89 6.50
N ALA A 159 -6.25 10.88 5.74
CA ALA A 159 -7.02 11.60 4.72
C ALA A 159 -7.11 10.83 3.40
N ILE A 160 -8.05 11.26 2.52
CA ILE A 160 -8.30 10.64 1.20
C ILE A 160 -7.51 11.38 0.11
N ASP A 161 -6.27 11.73 0.39
CA ASP A 161 -5.42 12.46 -0.54
C ASP A 161 -4.76 11.53 -1.55
N ASP A 162 -4.60 12.00 -2.78
CA ASP A 162 -3.83 11.28 -3.80
C ASP A 162 -2.34 11.32 -3.44
N ILE A 163 -1.64 10.23 -3.68
CA ILE A 163 -0.21 10.09 -3.39
C ILE A 163 0.55 10.09 -4.70
N ASP A 164 1.58 10.91 -4.79
CA ASP A 164 2.48 10.91 -5.93
C ASP A 164 3.78 10.17 -5.63
N LEU A 165 4.09 9.16 -6.45
CA LEU A 165 5.38 8.51 -6.50
C LEU A 165 6.31 9.33 -7.39
N ASN A 166 6.97 10.32 -6.80
CA ASN A 166 8.04 11.06 -7.45
C ASN A 166 9.39 10.38 -7.17
N PHE A 167 10.08 9.93 -8.22
CA PHE A 167 11.31 9.15 -8.06
C PHE A 167 12.48 9.95 -7.48
N GLY A 168 12.54 11.25 -7.70
CA GLY A 168 13.56 12.11 -7.09
C GLY A 168 13.36 12.24 -5.58
N ASP A 169 12.12 12.46 -5.13
CA ASP A 169 11.75 12.49 -3.71
C ASP A 169 11.92 11.10 -3.06
N PHE A 170 11.57 10.03 -3.77
CA PHE A 170 11.78 8.66 -3.32
C PHE A 170 13.27 8.37 -3.05
N GLU A 171 14.15 8.65 -4.03
CA GLU A 171 15.58 8.46 -3.88
C GLU A 171 16.14 9.27 -2.71
N GLN A 172 15.82 10.56 -2.65
CA GLN A 172 16.28 11.45 -1.60
C GLN A 172 15.83 11.00 -0.22
N ARG A 173 14.56 10.68 -0.06
CA ARG A 173 13.96 10.30 1.22
C ARG A 173 14.51 8.97 1.73
N VAL A 174 14.56 7.94 0.91
CA VAL A 174 15.12 6.63 1.29
C VAL A 174 16.59 6.75 1.66
N ASN A 175 17.37 7.45 0.84
CA ASN A 175 18.80 7.63 1.07
C ASN A 175 19.11 8.46 2.32
N SER A 176 18.31 9.49 2.59
CA SER A 176 18.45 10.34 3.79
C SER A 176 17.99 9.61 5.05
N ASP A 177 16.75 9.14 5.06
CA ASP A 177 16.10 8.66 6.28
C ASP A 177 16.54 7.24 6.65
N LEU A 178 16.46 6.29 5.70
CA LEU A 178 16.79 4.90 6.03
C LEU A 178 18.30 4.67 6.08
N VAL A 179 19.04 5.09 5.06
CA VAL A 179 20.48 4.82 4.99
C VAL A 179 21.25 5.84 5.81
N GLY A 180 20.96 7.13 5.65
CA GLY A 180 21.67 8.23 6.28
C GLY A 180 21.40 8.40 7.77
N LYS A 181 20.20 8.02 8.26
CA LYS A 181 19.83 8.15 9.67
C LYS A 181 19.74 6.79 10.36
N PHE A 182 18.76 5.95 9.98
CA PHE A 182 18.45 4.72 10.70
C PHE A 182 19.59 3.70 10.67
N VAL A 183 19.98 3.22 9.49
CA VAL A 183 21.05 2.21 9.36
C VAL A 183 22.39 2.75 9.78
N ASN A 184 22.62 4.06 9.63
CA ASN A 184 23.85 4.73 10.00
C ASN A 184 24.18 4.59 11.49
N ILE A 185 23.18 4.59 12.38
CA ILE A 185 23.36 4.40 13.82
C ILE A 185 24.09 3.07 14.09
N ALA A 186 23.55 1.96 13.57
CA ALA A 186 24.14 0.65 13.74
C ALA A 186 25.53 0.55 13.07
N SER A 187 25.66 1.08 11.84
CA SER A 187 26.93 1.07 11.09
C SER A 187 28.07 1.75 11.82
N ARG A 188 27.80 2.85 12.52
CA ARG A 188 28.80 3.63 13.26
C ARG A 188 29.22 3.00 14.57
N CYS A 189 28.38 2.18 15.20
CA CYS A 189 28.59 1.61 16.53
C CYS A 189 29.03 0.14 16.48
N ALA A 190 28.41 -0.67 15.63
CA ALA A 190 28.55 -2.12 15.63
C ALA A 190 30.01 -2.57 15.39
N GLY A 191 30.73 -1.89 14.53
CA GLY A 191 32.13 -2.22 14.22
C GLY A 191 33.09 -2.11 15.43
N PHE A 192 32.83 -1.16 16.29
CA PHE A 192 33.63 -1.00 17.54
C PHE A 192 33.28 -2.13 18.53
N ILE A 193 32.02 -2.39 18.74
CA ILE A 193 31.56 -3.44 19.66
C ILE A 193 32.06 -4.81 19.21
N TYR A 194 31.88 -5.16 17.94
CA TYR A 194 32.28 -6.47 17.43
C TYR A 194 33.78 -6.69 17.44
N LYS A 195 34.57 -5.69 17.03
CA LYS A 195 36.03 -5.85 16.88
C LYS A 195 36.84 -5.72 18.19
N ARG A 196 36.35 -4.91 19.14
CA ARG A 196 37.10 -4.58 20.35
C ARG A 196 36.56 -5.30 21.59
N PHE A 197 35.31 -5.69 21.59
CA PHE A 197 34.60 -6.26 22.76
C PHE A 197 33.96 -7.59 22.44
N ASP A 198 34.41 -8.29 21.40
CA ASP A 198 33.87 -9.60 20.98
C ASP A 198 32.34 -9.61 20.86
N GLY A 199 31.76 -8.50 20.41
CA GLY A 199 30.33 -8.32 20.26
C GLY A 199 29.58 -7.97 21.55
N GLU A 200 30.21 -7.92 22.70
CA GLU A 200 29.56 -7.72 24.01
C GLU A 200 29.22 -6.23 24.24
N LEU A 201 27.92 -5.97 24.50
CA LEU A 201 27.40 -4.66 24.85
C LEU A 201 27.75 -4.31 26.30
N ASP A 202 27.92 -3.03 26.61
CA ASP A 202 28.17 -2.58 27.97
C ASP A 202 27.00 -2.95 28.90
N PRO A 203 27.23 -3.41 30.13
CA PRO A 203 26.19 -3.69 31.11
C PRO A 203 25.55 -2.42 31.71
N ARG A 204 25.94 -1.25 31.26
CA ARG A 204 25.45 0.05 31.76
C ARG A 204 24.86 0.88 30.63
N VAL A 205 23.88 1.71 30.97
CA VAL A 205 23.35 2.75 30.09
C VAL A 205 24.14 4.03 30.25
N ASP A 206 24.61 4.63 29.16
CA ASP A 206 25.39 5.87 29.19
C ASP A 206 24.53 7.10 29.50
N ASP A 207 23.36 7.18 28.83
CA ASP A 207 22.41 8.28 28.97
C ASP A 207 21.01 7.72 29.22
N PRO A 208 20.64 7.50 30.50
CA PRO A 208 19.32 6.98 30.87
C PRO A 208 18.15 7.90 30.45
N GLU A 209 18.35 9.21 30.45
CA GLU A 209 17.31 10.18 30.09
C GLU A 209 17.02 10.10 28.58
N LEU A 210 18.06 10.01 27.76
CA LEU A 210 17.91 9.82 26.32
C LEU A 210 17.23 8.47 26.02
N LEU A 211 17.63 7.39 26.69
CA LEU A 211 17.00 6.08 26.51
C LEU A 211 15.51 6.12 26.88
N GLN A 212 15.19 6.73 28.03
CA GLN A 212 13.79 6.88 28.47
C GLN A 212 12.95 7.69 27.48
N HIS A 213 13.53 8.76 26.90
CA HIS A 213 12.85 9.56 25.87
C HIS A 213 12.46 8.71 24.64
N PHE A 214 13.30 7.74 24.23
CA PHE A 214 12.95 6.81 23.14
C PHE A 214 11.85 5.85 23.56
N MET A 215 11.88 5.33 24.78
CA MET A 215 10.84 4.45 25.32
C MET A 215 9.50 5.17 25.46
N ASP A 216 9.48 6.42 25.90
CA ASP A 216 8.28 7.24 26.08
C ASP A 216 7.60 7.62 24.75
N ALA A 217 8.30 7.52 23.63
CA ALA A 217 7.72 7.74 22.31
C ALA A 217 6.75 6.63 21.88
N GLU A 218 6.79 5.47 22.54
CA GLU A 218 6.00 4.28 22.22
C GLU A 218 4.51 4.61 22.07
N ALA A 219 3.91 5.24 23.08
CA ALA A 219 2.47 5.51 23.08
C ALA A 219 2.04 6.40 21.90
N ARG A 220 2.81 7.45 21.60
CA ARG A 220 2.51 8.36 20.48
C ARG A 220 2.69 7.69 19.12
N ILE A 221 3.73 6.88 18.94
CA ILE A 221 3.98 6.18 17.68
C ILE A 221 2.94 5.07 17.47
N SER A 222 2.57 4.33 18.55
CA SER A 222 1.49 3.36 18.53
C SER A 222 0.17 4.00 18.09
N GLU A 223 -0.21 5.10 18.72
CA GLU A 223 -1.41 5.86 18.37
C GLU A 223 -1.39 6.30 16.90
N CYS A 224 -0.25 6.79 16.40
CA CYS A 224 -0.13 7.15 14.98
C CYS A 224 -0.38 5.96 14.04
N TYR A 225 0.09 4.76 14.36
CA TYR A 225 -0.18 3.56 13.59
C TYR A 225 -1.66 3.18 13.65
N GLU A 226 -2.27 3.16 14.84
CA GLU A 226 -3.67 2.82 15.05
C GLU A 226 -4.60 3.82 14.32
N GLN A 227 -4.25 5.10 14.32
CA GLN A 227 -5.00 6.15 13.62
C GLN A 227 -4.64 6.27 12.13
N ARG A 228 -3.77 5.41 11.60
CA ARG A 228 -3.27 5.43 10.21
C ARG A 228 -2.56 6.73 9.82
N GLU A 229 -2.05 7.46 10.81
CA GLU A 229 -1.21 8.65 10.68
C GLU A 229 0.25 8.25 10.36
N PHE A 230 0.45 7.40 9.33
CA PHE A 230 1.75 6.80 9.05
C PHE A 230 2.84 7.82 8.79
N SER A 231 2.53 8.90 8.06
CA SER A 231 3.49 9.98 7.80
C SER A 231 3.95 10.67 9.07
N ARG A 232 3.06 10.79 10.06
CA ARG A 232 3.40 11.33 11.39
C ARG A 232 4.27 10.34 12.16
N ALA A 233 3.92 9.04 12.16
CA ALA A 233 4.74 8.00 12.76
C ALA A 233 6.17 8.02 12.20
N MET A 234 6.33 8.09 10.86
CA MET A 234 7.66 8.14 10.24
C MET A 234 8.43 9.40 10.64
N ARG A 235 7.80 10.56 10.74
CA ARG A 235 8.47 11.79 11.22
C ARG A 235 8.93 11.68 12.66
N GLU A 236 8.09 11.15 13.56
CA GLU A 236 8.47 10.92 14.97
C GLU A 236 9.65 9.96 15.07
N ILE A 237 9.62 8.84 14.36
CA ILE A 237 10.70 7.84 14.36
C ILE A 237 11.99 8.43 13.78
N MET A 238 11.94 9.20 12.70
CA MET A 238 13.12 9.82 12.11
C MET A 238 13.69 10.95 12.99
N ALA A 239 12.85 11.65 13.74
CA ALA A 239 13.32 12.61 14.75
C ALA A 239 14.08 11.92 15.89
N LEU A 240 13.66 10.74 16.33
CA LEU A 240 14.41 9.91 17.27
C LEU A 240 15.74 9.44 16.65
N ALA A 241 15.73 8.99 15.39
CA ALA A 241 16.97 8.60 14.69
C ALA A 241 17.97 9.76 14.56
N ASP A 242 17.50 10.99 14.33
CA ASP A 242 18.34 12.19 14.35
C ASP A 242 18.97 12.41 15.73
N ARG A 243 18.20 12.25 16.81
CA ARG A 243 18.74 12.38 18.18
C ARG A 243 19.78 11.30 18.50
N ALA A 244 19.59 10.05 18.05
CA ALA A 244 20.59 9.01 18.20
C ALA A 244 21.90 9.35 17.47
N ASN A 245 21.79 9.85 16.23
CA ASN A 245 22.97 10.28 15.49
C ASN A 245 23.64 11.49 16.13
N GLN A 246 22.90 12.49 16.64
CA GLN A 246 23.42 13.63 17.38
C GLN A 246 24.20 13.20 18.63
N TYR A 247 23.66 12.25 19.41
CA TYR A 247 24.35 11.67 20.55
C TYR A 247 25.71 11.07 20.13
N ILE A 248 25.72 10.21 19.09
CA ILE A 248 26.95 9.59 18.59
C ILE A 248 27.95 10.63 18.08
N ASP A 249 27.47 11.70 17.40
CA ASP A 249 28.30 12.81 16.91
C ASP A 249 28.92 13.64 18.05
N GLN A 250 28.19 13.82 19.14
CA GLN A 250 28.68 14.53 20.33
C GLN A 250 29.71 13.71 21.08
N GLN A 251 29.45 12.40 21.25
CA GLN A 251 30.38 11.51 21.98
C GLN A 251 31.62 11.13 21.17
N ARG A 252 31.59 11.15 19.84
CA ARG A 252 32.67 10.87 18.90
C ARG A 252 33.46 9.59 19.26
N PRO A 253 32.83 8.41 19.28
CA PRO A 253 33.52 7.17 19.68
C PRO A 253 34.75 6.86 18.83
N TRP A 254 34.84 7.33 17.59
CA TRP A 254 36.02 7.20 16.72
C TRP A 254 37.22 8.05 17.21
N GLU A 255 36.99 9.16 17.91
CA GLU A 255 38.06 9.93 18.56
C GLU A 255 38.46 9.27 19.87
N ILE A 256 37.51 8.90 20.72
CA ILE A 256 37.77 8.19 22.00
C ILE A 256 38.56 6.90 21.73
N ALA A 257 38.25 6.19 20.64
CA ALA A 257 38.89 4.93 20.26
C ALA A 257 40.41 5.06 19.95
N LYS A 258 40.92 6.26 19.78
CA LYS A 258 42.38 6.51 19.61
C LYS A 258 43.17 6.39 20.94
N ASP A 259 42.48 6.53 22.06
CA ASP A 259 43.00 6.37 23.39
C ASP A 259 42.66 5.00 23.96
N ALA A 260 43.67 4.17 24.20
CA ALA A 260 43.50 2.81 24.70
C ALA A 260 42.92 2.77 26.14
N GLU A 261 43.24 3.79 26.97
CA GLU A 261 42.79 3.88 28.36
C GLU A 261 41.26 4.15 28.43
N ARG A 262 40.69 4.74 27.38
CA ARG A 262 39.26 5.06 27.26
C ARG A 262 38.45 4.00 26.53
N SER A 263 38.95 2.77 26.45
CA SER A 263 38.25 1.67 25.74
C SER A 263 36.85 1.41 26.30
N ALA A 264 36.68 1.46 27.62
CA ALA A 264 35.35 1.30 28.25
C ALA A 264 34.35 2.41 27.86
N ASP A 265 34.80 3.63 27.62
CA ASP A 265 33.96 4.72 27.13
C ASP A 265 33.46 4.44 25.72
N VAL A 266 34.32 3.88 24.85
CA VAL A 266 33.92 3.46 23.49
C VAL A 266 32.83 2.39 23.54
N GLN A 267 32.99 1.37 24.41
CA GLN A 267 32.01 0.31 24.56
C GLN A 267 30.67 0.90 25.02
N ARG A 268 30.68 1.73 26.06
CA ARG A 268 29.47 2.34 26.62
C ARG A 268 28.72 3.20 25.61
N VAL A 269 29.41 4.10 24.91
CA VAL A 269 28.80 4.98 23.89
C VAL A 269 28.26 4.19 22.73
N CYS A 270 29.01 3.22 22.20
CA CYS A 270 28.53 2.41 21.07
C CYS A 270 27.38 1.47 21.46
N SER A 271 27.39 0.94 22.69
CA SER A 271 26.28 0.15 23.22
C SER A 271 25.00 0.98 23.33
N MET A 272 25.13 2.20 23.84
CA MET A 272 23.99 3.15 23.89
C MET A 272 23.42 3.39 22.49
N GLY A 273 24.24 3.66 21.49
CA GLY A 273 23.79 3.80 20.11
C GLY A 273 23.00 2.57 19.61
N LEU A 274 23.43 1.37 19.96
CA LEU A 274 22.75 0.12 19.59
C LEU A 274 21.46 -0.13 20.40
N PHE A 275 21.37 0.32 21.64
CA PHE A 275 20.12 0.31 22.41
C PHE A 275 19.06 1.20 21.77
N LEU A 276 19.43 2.42 21.36
CA LEU A 276 18.55 3.33 20.64
C LEU A 276 18.12 2.75 19.28
N PHE A 277 19.08 2.18 18.55
CA PHE A 277 18.79 1.51 17.27
C PHE A 277 17.79 0.36 17.42
N ARG A 278 17.92 -0.46 18.48
CA ARG A 278 16.99 -1.56 18.75
C ARG A 278 15.54 -1.06 18.98
N ILE A 279 15.37 0.03 19.71
CA ILE A 279 14.03 0.64 19.89
C ILE A 279 13.48 1.14 18.55
N LEU A 280 14.29 1.78 17.73
CA LEU A 280 13.86 2.18 16.37
C LEU A 280 13.48 0.99 15.50
N CYS A 281 14.15 -0.16 15.66
CA CYS A 281 13.76 -1.40 14.99
C CYS A 281 12.34 -1.83 15.37
N VAL A 282 11.97 -1.76 16.66
CA VAL A 282 10.60 -2.05 17.10
C VAL A 282 9.60 -1.15 16.39
N TYR A 283 9.86 0.15 16.37
CA TYR A 283 8.94 1.14 15.79
C TYR A 283 8.83 1.04 14.25
N LEU A 284 9.91 0.67 13.56
CA LEU A 284 9.92 0.53 12.10
C LEU A 284 9.47 -0.85 11.60
N LYS A 285 9.37 -1.86 12.47
CA LYS A 285 9.04 -3.24 12.07
C LYS A 285 7.75 -3.37 11.27
N PRO A 286 6.65 -2.65 11.58
CA PRO A 286 5.43 -2.70 10.76
C PRO A 286 5.64 -2.27 9.31
N VAL A 287 6.59 -1.38 9.06
CA VAL A 287 6.89 -0.83 7.73
C VAL A 287 8.01 -1.60 7.03
N LEU A 288 9.04 -2.04 7.75
CA LEU A 288 10.26 -2.65 7.24
C LEU A 288 10.50 -4.06 7.81
N PRO A 289 9.57 -5.02 7.68
CA PRO A 289 9.64 -6.31 8.35
C PRO A 289 10.87 -7.14 7.97
N ALA A 290 11.29 -7.13 6.68
CA ALA A 290 12.45 -7.91 6.24
C ALA A 290 13.78 -7.26 6.66
N THR A 291 13.90 -5.94 6.61
CA THR A 291 15.06 -5.21 7.11
C THR A 291 15.22 -5.40 8.62
N ILE A 292 14.12 -5.33 9.37
CA ILE A 292 14.16 -5.54 10.83
C ILE A 292 14.49 -7.00 11.17
N LYS A 293 14.01 -7.98 10.42
CA LYS A 293 14.43 -9.38 10.59
C LYS A 293 15.96 -9.57 10.43
N GLN A 294 16.58 -8.84 9.50
CA GLN A 294 18.03 -8.81 9.38
C GLN A 294 18.70 -8.11 10.57
N ALA A 295 18.10 -7.02 11.06
CA ALA A 295 18.57 -6.32 12.26
C ALA A 295 18.46 -7.19 13.51
N GLU A 296 17.39 -7.98 13.69
CA GLU A 296 17.22 -8.96 14.76
C GLU A 296 18.33 -10.01 14.73
N SER A 297 18.67 -10.54 13.54
CA SER A 297 19.77 -11.48 13.38
C SER A 297 21.13 -10.85 13.73
N PHE A 298 21.36 -9.58 13.36
CA PHE A 298 22.53 -8.82 13.74
C PHE A 298 22.59 -8.56 15.25
N LEU A 299 21.48 -8.12 15.84
CA LEU A 299 21.35 -7.90 17.28
C LEU A 299 21.35 -9.21 18.08
N ASN A 300 21.33 -10.36 17.41
CA ASN A 300 21.29 -11.70 18.02
C ASN A 300 20.13 -11.84 19.03
N CYS A 301 18.96 -11.35 18.67
CA CYS A 301 17.77 -11.38 19.49
C CYS A 301 16.62 -12.12 18.76
N GLU A 302 15.63 -12.55 19.56
CA GLU A 302 14.38 -13.07 19.02
C GLU A 302 13.60 -11.99 18.26
N SER A 303 12.51 -12.42 17.62
CA SER A 303 11.64 -11.52 16.88
C SER A 303 11.09 -10.42 17.79
N LEU A 304 11.45 -9.18 17.52
CA LEU A 304 11.05 -8.02 18.32
C LEU A 304 9.54 -7.80 18.24
N SER A 305 8.95 -7.63 19.40
CA SER A 305 7.54 -7.23 19.59
C SER A 305 7.46 -5.77 20.06
N TRP A 306 6.26 -5.21 20.09
CA TRP A 306 6.05 -3.83 20.54
C TRP A 306 6.53 -3.59 21.98
N GLN A 307 6.37 -4.59 22.85
CA GLN A 307 6.79 -4.53 24.26
C GLN A 307 8.31 -4.44 24.43
N ASP A 308 9.06 -4.89 23.43
CA ASP A 308 10.53 -4.91 23.47
C ASP A 308 11.17 -3.52 23.40
N CYS A 309 10.40 -2.47 23.07
CA CYS A 309 10.92 -1.10 23.16
C CYS A 309 11.30 -0.69 24.59
N ARG A 310 10.76 -1.38 25.60
CA ARG A 310 11.04 -1.12 27.02
C ARG A 310 12.17 -2.01 27.61
N VAL A 311 12.79 -2.86 26.80
CA VAL A 311 13.84 -3.78 27.22
C VAL A 311 15.20 -3.32 26.74
N THR A 312 16.15 -3.14 27.65
CA THR A 312 17.54 -2.80 27.33
C THR A 312 18.43 -4.03 27.51
N PRO A 313 19.03 -4.57 26.42
CA PRO A 313 19.81 -5.81 26.46
C PRO A 313 21.24 -5.56 26.98
N LEU A 314 21.37 -5.27 28.26
CA LEU A 314 22.67 -5.00 28.91
C LEU A 314 23.56 -6.25 28.91
N GLY A 315 24.85 -6.12 28.57
CA GLY A 315 25.79 -7.22 28.52
C GLY A 315 25.48 -8.27 27.44
N HIS A 316 24.54 -7.99 26.54
CA HIS A 316 24.16 -8.89 25.45
C HIS A 316 25.22 -8.90 24.34
N ARG A 317 25.34 -9.99 23.60
CA ARG A 317 26.28 -10.11 22.48
C ARG A 317 25.58 -9.97 21.15
N ILE A 318 26.10 -9.06 20.32
CA ILE A 318 25.69 -8.88 18.92
C ILE A 318 26.51 -9.74 17.96
N SER A 319 25.94 -10.05 16.81
CA SER A 319 26.62 -10.67 15.68
C SER A 319 27.38 -9.65 14.83
N LYS A 320 28.18 -10.12 13.87
CA LYS A 320 28.86 -9.25 12.91
C LYS A 320 27.85 -8.45 12.09
N PHE A 321 28.02 -7.13 12.06
CA PHE A 321 27.17 -6.25 11.26
C PHE A 321 27.46 -6.41 9.75
N SER A 322 26.39 -6.49 8.97
CA SER A 322 26.37 -6.31 7.51
C SER A 322 25.39 -5.20 7.15
N PRO A 323 25.59 -4.48 6.05
CA PRO A 323 24.68 -3.41 5.66
C PRO A 323 23.25 -3.91 5.51
N LEU A 324 22.31 -3.31 6.28
CA LEU A 324 20.90 -3.71 6.30
C LEU A 324 20.13 -3.17 5.10
N MET A 325 20.62 -2.08 4.50
CA MET A 325 19.98 -1.46 3.34
C MET A 325 21.03 -0.74 2.48
N GLN A 326 20.85 -0.82 1.18
CA GLN A 326 21.68 -0.09 0.20
C GLN A 326 20.99 1.20 -0.20
N ARG A 327 21.78 2.18 -0.64
CA ARG A 327 21.23 3.41 -1.23
C ARG A 327 20.46 3.07 -2.50
N VAL A 328 19.40 3.83 -2.73
CA VAL A 328 18.75 3.87 -4.03
C VAL A 328 19.73 4.49 -5.03
N ASP A 329 19.99 3.77 -6.10
CA ASP A 329 20.85 4.18 -7.19
C ASP A 329 19.97 4.71 -8.33
N ARG A 330 20.25 5.92 -8.80
CA ARG A 330 19.50 6.57 -9.86
C ARG A 330 19.50 5.77 -11.17
N ASP A 331 20.64 5.15 -11.51
CA ASP A 331 20.75 4.33 -12.73
C ASP A 331 19.78 3.13 -12.67
N LYS A 332 19.55 2.55 -11.48
CA LYS A 332 18.58 1.47 -11.30
C LYS A 332 17.14 1.97 -11.45
N VAL A 333 16.84 3.17 -10.97
CA VAL A 333 15.52 3.80 -11.15
C VAL A 333 15.26 4.06 -12.64
N GLU A 334 16.24 4.60 -13.36
CA GLU A 334 16.11 4.89 -14.79
C GLU A 334 15.94 3.60 -15.61
N LYS A 335 16.67 2.52 -15.29
CA LYS A 335 16.51 1.21 -15.92
C LYS A 335 15.12 0.63 -15.67
N MET A 336 14.63 0.70 -14.43
CA MET A 336 13.29 0.24 -14.08
C MET A 336 12.21 0.98 -14.89
N ILE A 337 12.33 2.31 -15.02
CA ILE A 337 11.40 3.13 -15.80
C ILE A 337 11.45 2.75 -17.29
N SER A 338 12.66 2.54 -17.84
CA SER A 338 12.82 2.15 -19.24
C SER A 338 12.21 0.78 -19.51
N GLU A 339 12.48 -0.21 -18.66
CA GLU A 339 11.94 -1.57 -18.79
C GLU A 339 10.41 -1.59 -18.63
N SER A 340 9.87 -0.75 -17.75
CA SER A 340 8.41 -0.61 -17.60
C SER A 340 7.74 -0.12 -18.88
N LYS A 341 8.42 0.74 -19.66
CA LYS A 341 7.94 1.22 -20.96
C LYS A 341 8.07 0.17 -22.07
N GLU A 342 9.16 -0.62 -22.07
CA GLU A 342 9.41 -1.65 -23.06
C GLU A 342 8.48 -2.86 -22.91
N THR A 343 8.19 -3.28 -21.68
CA THR A 343 7.27 -4.39 -21.40
C THR A 343 5.84 -4.08 -21.89
N GLU A 344 5.50 -2.84 -22.10
CA GLU A 344 4.21 -2.40 -22.65
C GLU A 344 4.17 -2.42 -24.18
N ALA A 345 5.34 -2.42 -24.83
CA ALA A 345 5.44 -2.47 -26.30
C ALA A 345 5.31 -3.90 -26.88
N GLU A 346 5.45 -4.93 -26.02
CA GLU A 346 5.22 -6.31 -26.45
C GLU A 346 3.75 -6.69 -26.22
N PRO A 347 2.97 -7.05 -27.25
CA PRO A 347 1.62 -7.57 -27.07
C PRO A 347 1.70 -8.88 -26.28
N GLN A 348 1.14 -8.91 -25.09
CA GLN A 348 0.97 -10.15 -24.32
C GLN A 348 0.15 -11.13 -25.16
N THR A 349 0.82 -12.10 -25.75
CA THR A 349 0.18 -13.27 -26.36
C THR A 349 -0.45 -14.08 -25.23
N GLN A 350 -1.71 -13.79 -24.92
CA GLN A 350 -2.53 -14.71 -24.13
C GLN A 350 -2.64 -16.01 -24.90
N ALA A 351 -2.37 -17.13 -24.22
CA ALA A 351 -2.53 -18.46 -24.77
C ALA A 351 -3.94 -18.62 -25.35
N ALA A 352 -4.02 -18.78 -26.65
CA ALA A 352 -5.25 -18.87 -27.40
C ALA A 352 -6.02 -20.14 -27.05
N ALA A 353 -7.20 -19.97 -26.49
CA ALA A 353 -8.30 -20.89 -26.77
C ALA A 353 -8.75 -20.59 -28.21
N SER A 354 -8.93 -21.63 -29.03
CA SER A 354 -9.25 -21.55 -30.45
C SER A 354 -10.46 -20.66 -30.73
N ASP A 355 -10.20 -19.49 -31.30
CA ASP A 355 -11.23 -18.52 -31.70
C ASP A 355 -11.87 -18.89 -33.03
N PRO A 356 -13.16 -18.58 -33.21
CA PRO A 356 -13.77 -18.59 -34.53
C PRO A 356 -13.13 -17.52 -35.41
N VAL A 357 -13.01 -17.79 -36.68
CA VAL A 357 -12.41 -16.91 -37.70
C VAL A 357 -13.05 -15.52 -37.64
N VAL A 358 -12.32 -14.55 -37.09
CA VAL A 358 -12.69 -13.13 -37.10
C VAL A 358 -12.12 -12.51 -38.36
N GLU A 359 -12.93 -11.82 -39.12
CA GLU A 359 -12.47 -11.00 -40.27
C GLU A 359 -11.39 -10.00 -39.81
N ALA A 360 -10.43 -9.75 -40.68
CA ALA A 360 -9.32 -8.85 -40.37
C ALA A 360 -9.82 -7.46 -39.93
N VAL A 361 -9.32 -6.98 -38.80
CA VAL A 361 -9.63 -5.64 -38.29
C VAL A 361 -9.18 -4.59 -39.32
N ALA A 362 -10.05 -3.65 -39.67
CA ALA A 362 -9.74 -2.55 -40.55
C ALA A 362 -8.57 -1.68 -40.01
N GLU A 363 -7.88 -0.96 -40.92
CA GLU A 363 -6.78 -0.07 -40.51
C GLU A 363 -7.24 0.94 -39.44
N GLN A 364 -6.33 1.24 -38.52
CA GLN A 364 -6.60 2.22 -37.45
C GLN A 364 -6.76 3.63 -38.05
N VAL A 365 -7.83 4.31 -37.68
CA VAL A 365 -8.03 5.73 -38.02
C VAL A 365 -7.34 6.62 -37.00
N THR A 366 -6.71 7.69 -37.44
CA THR A 366 -6.14 8.71 -36.57
C THR A 366 -7.23 9.57 -35.92
N ILE A 367 -6.90 10.28 -34.85
CA ILE A 367 -7.86 11.20 -34.20
C ILE A 367 -8.30 12.31 -35.16
N ASP A 368 -7.43 12.77 -36.08
CA ASP A 368 -7.74 13.76 -37.07
C ASP A 368 -8.69 13.24 -38.17
N GLU A 369 -8.63 11.95 -38.48
CA GLU A 369 -9.57 11.31 -39.40
C GLU A 369 -10.92 11.08 -38.70
N PHE A 370 -10.92 10.66 -37.43
CA PHE A 370 -12.14 10.54 -36.66
C PHE A 370 -12.84 11.87 -36.42
N ALA A 371 -12.09 12.97 -36.22
CA ALA A 371 -12.63 14.32 -36.07
C ALA A 371 -13.33 14.87 -37.30
N LYS A 372 -13.17 14.25 -38.49
CA LYS A 372 -13.90 14.58 -39.71
C LYS A 372 -15.32 14.01 -39.72
N LEU A 373 -15.64 13.06 -38.80
CA LEU A 373 -16.98 12.52 -38.65
C LEU A 373 -17.84 13.51 -37.85
N ASP A 374 -18.93 13.97 -38.43
CA ASP A 374 -19.90 14.80 -37.71
C ASP A 374 -20.88 13.89 -36.95
N LEU A 375 -20.58 13.63 -35.66
CA LEU A 375 -21.42 12.85 -34.78
C LEU A 375 -22.32 13.77 -33.96
N ARG A 376 -23.64 13.62 -34.11
CA ARG A 376 -24.62 14.44 -33.40
C ARG A 376 -25.61 13.55 -32.63
N VAL A 377 -26.05 14.04 -31.49
CA VAL A 377 -27.20 13.45 -30.77
C VAL A 377 -28.47 13.88 -31.49
N ALA A 378 -29.29 12.90 -31.84
CA ALA A 378 -30.55 13.11 -32.51
C ALA A 378 -31.72 12.59 -31.69
N ARG A 379 -32.87 13.27 -31.73
CA ARG A 379 -34.09 12.77 -31.16
C ARG A 379 -34.87 11.99 -32.23
N VAL A 380 -35.26 10.75 -31.94
CA VAL A 380 -36.16 9.99 -32.80
C VAL A 380 -37.55 10.64 -32.76
N VAL A 381 -38.01 11.17 -33.88
CA VAL A 381 -39.31 11.80 -34.02
C VAL A 381 -40.34 10.77 -34.46
N GLU A 382 -39.95 9.84 -35.34
CA GLU A 382 -40.81 8.81 -35.90
C GLU A 382 -40.02 7.54 -36.19
N ALA A 383 -40.62 6.40 -35.95
CA ALA A 383 -40.04 5.08 -36.22
C ALA A 383 -41.12 4.17 -36.88
N ASN A 384 -40.87 3.76 -38.10
CA ASN A 384 -41.78 2.92 -38.86
C ASN A 384 -41.11 1.61 -39.26
N HIS A 385 -41.84 0.53 -39.34
CA HIS A 385 -41.37 -0.73 -39.92
C HIS A 385 -41.12 -0.59 -41.42
N VAL A 386 -40.03 -1.14 -41.90
CA VAL A 386 -39.74 -1.22 -43.34
C VAL A 386 -40.49 -2.41 -43.94
N GLU A 387 -41.32 -2.18 -44.93
CA GLU A 387 -42.10 -3.21 -45.60
C GLU A 387 -41.14 -4.23 -46.24
N GLY A 388 -41.31 -5.51 -45.88
CA GLY A 388 -40.46 -6.60 -46.37
C GLY A 388 -39.16 -6.86 -45.62
N ALA A 389 -38.93 -6.20 -44.46
CA ALA A 389 -37.72 -6.39 -43.63
C ALA A 389 -38.06 -6.45 -42.13
N ASP A 390 -38.16 -7.66 -41.59
CA ASP A 390 -38.58 -7.90 -40.20
C ASP A 390 -37.65 -7.29 -39.11
N LYS A 391 -36.44 -6.92 -39.48
CA LYS A 391 -35.42 -6.42 -38.55
C LYS A 391 -34.99 -4.98 -38.79
N LEU A 392 -35.63 -4.24 -39.73
CA LEU A 392 -35.26 -2.87 -40.04
C LEU A 392 -36.37 -1.89 -39.66
N LEU A 393 -35.95 -0.76 -39.07
CA LEU A 393 -36.80 0.40 -38.80
C LEU A 393 -36.34 1.60 -39.61
N GLN A 394 -37.28 2.30 -40.22
CA GLN A 394 -37.06 3.62 -40.80
C GLN A 394 -37.26 4.66 -39.71
N LEU A 395 -36.19 5.38 -39.37
CA LEU A 395 -36.21 6.42 -38.34
C LEU A 395 -36.19 7.82 -38.98
N THR A 396 -37.06 8.69 -38.49
CA THR A 396 -36.96 10.12 -38.72
C THR A 396 -36.31 10.76 -37.51
N LEU A 397 -35.16 11.41 -37.73
CA LEU A 397 -34.32 11.99 -36.66
C LEU A 397 -34.38 13.50 -36.69
N ASP A 398 -34.56 14.16 -35.57
CA ASP A 398 -34.43 15.60 -35.38
C ASP A 398 -33.06 15.91 -34.74
N ILE A 399 -32.23 16.60 -35.49
CA ILE A 399 -30.88 17.03 -35.07
C ILE A 399 -30.82 18.56 -34.78
N GLY A 400 -31.96 19.16 -34.56
CA GLY A 400 -32.10 20.58 -34.22
C GLY A 400 -32.43 21.47 -35.41
N SER A 401 -31.47 21.93 -36.19
CA SER A 401 -31.73 22.82 -37.36
C SER A 401 -32.10 22.10 -38.65
N GLU A 402 -31.92 20.78 -38.73
CA GLU A 402 -32.16 19.93 -39.88
C GLU A 402 -32.95 18.67 -39.46
N ARG A 403 -33.79 18.16 -40.40
CA ARG A 403 -34.53 16.92 -40.22
C ARG A 403 -34.10 15.87 -41.21
#